data_7779b90abcddfc09393cd17e515548d5
#
_entry.id   7779b90abcddfc09393cd17e515548d5
#
_cell.length_a   1.000
_cell.length_b   1.000
_cell.length_c   1.000
_cell.angle_alpha   90.00
_cell.angle_beta   90.00
_cell.angle_gamma   90.00
#
_symmetry.space_group_name_H-M   'P 1'
#
loop_
_entity.id
_entity.type
_entity.pdbx_description
1 polymer ?
#
loop_
_entity_poly.entity_id
_entity_poly.type
_entity_poly.pdbx_seq_one_letter_code
_entity_poly.pdbx_strand_id
1 'polypeptide(L)'
;MSKIIATPIETNDLCYLGCNLTAKFIFKNGKKCCSSHSNSCIAKRERFSNDVDHSEYSKRSLETRTRLGITKSSQIKGGKTRRESGHYIRQAESMRKHWEENPWNNNPKWRNYKDTDIIVQSKLEENFLSKLESDYGLDWIKTNIKRGPCFRYVDPTTKKERLYISDFIFDNTIYEIKGYYTWDKHGKDKNLKLLNIAKLDKVLESNYNVILVLEGEQIWWKEKRENFFGLKHIDLVQ
;
A
#
# COMPACT_ATOMS: atom_id res chain seq x y z
N MET A 1 -22.07 -3.93 21.51
CA MET A 1 -22.65 -5.13 20.85
C MET A 1 -21.89 -6.35 21.34
N SER A 2 -22.53 -7.24 22.10
CA SER A 2 -21.94 -8.49 22.55
C SER A 2 -21.62 -9.36 21.32
N LYS A 3 -20.37 -9.81 21.21
CA LYS A 3 -19.97 -10.79 20.20
C LYS A 3 -20.85 -12.03 20.38
N ILE A 4 -21.60 -12.40 19.36
CA ILE A 4 -22.33 -13.67 19.34
C ILE A 4 -21.24 -14.75 19.23
N ILE A 5 -20.91 -15.34 20.36
CA ILE A 5 -19.91 -16.41 20.41
C ILE A 5 -20.63 -17.70 19.99
N ALA A 6 -20.24 -18.24 18.85
CA ALA A 6 -20.66 -19.55 18.42
C ALA A 6 -19.82 -20.60 19.16
N THR A 7 -20.47 -21.64 19.69
CA THR A 7 -19.80 -22.74 20.38
C THR A 7 -19.42 -23.82 19.37
N PRO A 8 -18.18 -24.33 19.36
CA PRO A 8 -17.81 -25.48 18.55
C PRO A 8 -18.63 -26.71 18.92
N ILE A 9 -19.03 -27.50 17.93
CA ILE A 9 -19.76 -28.76 18.11
C ILE A 9 -19.22 -29.83 17.17
N GLU A 10 -19.37 -31.08 17.60
CA GLU A 10 -19.19 -32.25 16.72
C GLU A 10 -20.58 -32.76 16.37
N THR A 11 -20.92 -32.77 15.08
CA THR A 11 -22.23 -33.22 14.60
C THR A 11 -22.12 -33.57 13.11
N ASN A 12 -23.01 -34.46 12.66
CA ASN A 12 -23.17 -34.77 11.23
C ASN A 12 -24.23 -33.87 10.55
N ASP A 13 -24.82 -32.94 11.29
CA ASP A 13 -25.84 -32.05 10.73
C ASP A 13 -25.21 -31.12 9.69
N LEU A 14 -25.97 -30.79 8.68
CA LEU A 14 -25.60 -29.83 7.68
C LEU A 14 -25.82 -28.39 8.17
N CYS A 15 -25.04 -27.47 7.61
CA CYS A 15 -25.16 -26.05 7.86
C CYS A 15 -26.56 -25.52 7.51
N TYR A 16 -27.21 -24.85 8.45
CA TYR A 16 -28.59 -24.31 8.29
C TYR A 16 -28.70 -23.28 7.15
N LEU A 17 -27.58 -22.72 6.69
CA LEU A 17 -27.54 -21.77 5.58
C LEU A 17 -27.51 -22.43 4.19
N GLY A 18 -27.50 -23.78 4.15
CA GLY A 18 -27.62 -24.54 2.90
C GLY A 18 -26.35 -24.60 2.06
N CYS A 19 -25.16 -24.45 2.66
CA CYS A 19 -23.89 -24.62 1.93
C CYS A 19 -23.45 -26.08 1.78
N ASN A 20 -24.25 -27.04 2.23
CA ASN A 20 -24.00 -28.48 2.23
C ASN A 20 -22.71 -28.94 2.96
N LEU A 21 -22.11 -28.06 3.74
CA LEU A 21 -21.00 -28.40 4.62
C LEU A 21 -21.51 -28.83 6.00
N THR A 22 -20.81 -29.77 6.63
CA THR A 22 -21.09 -30.19 8.00
C THR A 22 -20.96 -28.98 8.94
N ALA A 23 -21.92 -28.85 9.86
CA ALA A 23 -21.89 -27.78 10.85
C ALA A 23 -20.79 -28.07 11.89
N LYS A 24 -20.00 -27.05 12.20
CA LYS A 24 -18.92 -27.08 13.19
C LYS A 24 -19.18 -26.18 14.40
N PHE A 25 -20.24 -25.39 14.34
CA PHE A 25 -20.58 -24.39 15.36
C PHE A 25 -22.09 -24.31 15.57
N ILE A 26 -22.50 -24.07 16.81
CA ILE A 26 -23.88 -23.74 17.20
C ILE A 26 -23.95 -22.33 17.75
N PHE A 27 -24.90 -21.55 17.28
CA PHE A 27 -25.18 -20.21 17.78
C PHE A 27 -26.15 -20.23 18.97
N LYS A 28 -26.21 -19.15 19.75
CA LYS A 28 -27.14 -19.02 20.90
C LYS A 28 -28.60 -19.27 20.55
N ASN A 29 -29.02 -19.08 19.31
CA ASN A 29 -30.36 -19.35 18.82
C ASN A 29 -30.59 -20.81 18.36
N GLY A 30 -29.64 -21.71 18.65
CA GLY A 30 -29.71 -23.13 18.29
C GLY A 30 -29.37 -23.47 16.85
N LYS A 31 -29.11 -22.47 16.00
CA LYS A 31 -28.76 -22.71 14.58
C LYS A 31 -27.33 -23.23 14.44
N LYS A 32 -27.17 -24.31 13.67
CA LYS A 32 -25.87 -24.97 13.43
C LYS A 32 -25.23 -24.48 12.12
N CYS A 33 -23.97 -24.08 12.11
CA CYS A 33 -23.29 -23.50 10.96
C CYS A 33 -21.89 -24.12 10.75
N CYS A 34 -21.45 -24.16 9.50
CA CYS A 34 -20.11 -24.59 9.14
C CYS A 34 -18.99 -23.62 9.59
N SER A 35 -19.33 -22.41 10.00
CA SER A 35 -18.41 -21.34 10.40
C SER A 35 -18.82 -20.69 11.72
N SER A 36 -17.86 -20.24 12.52
CA SER A 36 -18.07 -19.49 13.78
C SER A 36 -18.84 -18.18 13.62
N HIS A 37 -18.89 -17.65 12.40
CA HIS A 37 -19.68 -16.49 12.03
C HIS A 37 -20.58 -16.82 10.83
N SER A 38 -21.88 -16.56 10.93
CA SER A 38 -22.82 -16.80 9.82
C SER A 38 -22.41 -16.09 8.52
N ASN A 39 -21.79 -14.91 8.60
CA ASN A 39 -21.34 -14.14 7.45
C ASN A 39 -20.11 -14.76 6.73
N SER A 40 -19.44 -15.71 7.36
CA SER A 40 -18.31 -16.42 6.75
C SER A 40 -18.75 -17.69 6.00
N CYS A 41 -20.01 -18.08 6.11
CA CYS A 41 -20.54 -19.20 5.35
C CYS A 41 -20.63 -18.89 3.84
N ILE A 42 -20.15 -19.82 3.01
CA ILE A 42 -20.10 -19.66 1.55
C ILE A 42 -21.49 -19.37 0.98
N ALA A 43 -22.52 -20.15 1.33
CA ALA A 43 -23.87 -19.93 0.83
C ALA A 43 -24.44 -18.55 1.18
N LYS A 44 -24.08 -18.00 2.35
CA LYS A 44 -24.48 -16.64 2.69
C LYS A 44 -23.72 -15.58 1.92
N ARG A 45 -22.44 -15.80 1.66
CA ARG A 45 -21.62 -14.89 0.83
C ARG A 45 -22.14 -14.85 -0.61
N GLU A 46 -22.44 -16.02 -1.18
CA GLU A 46 -22.95 -16.13 -2.55
C GLU A 46 -24.32 -15.46 -2.69
N ARG A 47 -25.27 -15.73 -1.78
CA ARG A 47 -26.54 -15.02 -1.78
C ARG A 47 -26.36 -13.51 -1.67
N PHE A 48 -25.51 -13.05 -0.75
CA PHE A 48 -25.27 -11.63 -0.57
C PHE A 48 -24.60 -10.98 -1.79
N SER A 49 -23.73 -11.69 -2.51
CA SER A 49 -23.10 -11.17 -3.72
C SER A 49 -24.02 -11.18 -4.95
N ASN A 50 -24.94 -12.14 -5.02
CA ASN A 50 -25.80 -12.33 -6.21
C ASN A 50 -27.15 -11.60 -6.12
N ASP A 51 -27.73 -11.49 -4.90
CA ASP A 51 -29.10 -11.00 -4.70
C ASP A 51 -29.16 -9.52 -4.26
N VAL A 52 -28.02 -8.91 -3.92
CA VAL A 52 -27.99 -7.55 -3.36
C VAL A 52 -27.38 -6.57 -4.34
N ASP A 53 -28.18 -5.64 -4.83
CA ASP A 53 -27.64 -4.41 -5.39
C ASP A 53 -26.93 -3.62 -4.27
N HIS A 54 -25.61 -3.79 -4.22
CA HIS A 54 -24.76 -3.17 -3.21
C HIS A 54 -24.83 -1.63 -3.23
N SER A 55 -25.17 -1.04 -4.37
CA SER A 55 -25.32 0.41 -4.51
C SER A 55 -26.59 0.88 -3.79
N GLU A 56 -27.70 0.19 -4.03
CA GLU A 56 -29.01 0.49 -3.39
C GLU A 56 -28.99 0.17 -1.89
N TYR A 57 -28.39 -0.96 -1.50
CA TYR A 57 -28.22 -1.31 -0.07
C TYR A 57 -27.38 -0.26 0.68
N SER A 58 -26.28 0.19 0.09
CA SER A 58 -25.42 1.22 0.66
C SER A 58 -26.14 2.55 0.80
N LYS A 59 -26.95 2.93 -0.21
CA LYS A 59 -27.78 4.14 -0.21
C LYS A 59 -28.83 4.09 0.90
N ARG A 60 -29.63 3.02 0.99
CA ARG A 60 -30.63 2.81 2.04
C ARG A 60 -30.01 2.78 3.44
N SER A 61 -28.84 2.16 3.60
CA SER A 61 -28.11 2.14 4.87
C SER A 61 -27.66 3.55 5.27
N LEU A 62 -27.17 4.34 4.31
CA LEU A 62 -26.76 5.72 4.54
C LEU A 62 -27.95 6.59 4.91
N GLU A 63 -29.06 6.50 4.19
CA GLU A 63 -30.31 7.23 4.47
C GLU A 63 -30.85 6.91 5.87
N THR A 64 -30.89 5.62 6.23
CA THR A 64 -31.33 5.20 7.57
C THR A 64 -30.43 5.76 8.67
N ARG A 65 -29.10 5.71 8.49
CA ARG A 65 -28.15 6.27 9.44
C ARG A 65 -28.28 7.79 9.56
N THR A 66 -28.47 8.47 8.44
CA THR A 66 -28.68 9.93 8.39
C THR A 66 -29.97 10.31 9.11
N ARG A 67 -31.08 9.61 8.82
CA ARG A 67 -32.37 9.81 9.48
C ARG A 67 -32.31 9.63 11.00
N LEU A 68 -31.56 8.63 11.46
CA LEU A 68 -31.39 8.31 12.88
C LEU A 68 -30.31 9.16 13.57
N GLY A 69 -29.65 10.08 12.87
CA GLY A 69 -28.56 10.91 13.41
C GLY A 69 -27.33 10.11 13.87
N ILE A 70 -27.30 8.81 13.61
CA ILE A 70 -26.28 7.88 14.12
C ILE A 70 -24.92 8.13 13.48
N THR A 71 -24.90 8.58 12.23
CA THR A 71 -23.66 8.70 11.43
C THR A 71 -22.75 9.80 11.94
N LYS A 72 -23.29 10.99 12.22
CA LYS A 72 -22.45 12.13 12.67
C LYS A 72 -21.96 11.94 14.11
N SER A 73 -22.85 11.62 15.04
CA SER A 73 -22.46 11.48 16.45
C SER A 73 -21.54 10.30 16.73
N SER A 74 -21.80 9.13 16.10
CA SER A 74 -20.96 7.94 16.26
C SER A 74 -19.60 8.08 15.59
N GLN A 75 -19.53 8.73 14.43
CA GLN A 75 -18.25 9.01 13.77
C GLN A 75 -17.41 10.02 14.56
N ILE A 76 -18.05 11.09 15.08
CA ILE A 76 -17.38 12.11 15.90
C ILE A 76 -16.87 11.47 17.20
N LYS A 77 -17.71 10.71 17.92
CA LYS A 77 -17.29 9.99 19.14
C LYS A 77 -16.18 8.99 18.86
N GLY A 78 -16.34 8.13 17.84
CA GLY A 78 -15.33 7.16 17.47
C GLY A 78 -14.02 7.79 17.01
N GLY A 79 -14.07 8.89 16.26
CA GLY A 79 -12.92 9.67 15.85
C GLY A 79 -12.19 10.32 17.03
N LYS A 80 -12.94 10.90 17.98
CA LYS A 80 -12.38 11.48 19.20
C LYS A 80 -11.68 10.43 20.07
N THR A 81 -12.35 9.34 20.38
CA THR A 81 -11.79 8.23 21.18
C THR A 81 -10.53 7.64 20.53
N ARG A 82 -10.51 7.46 19.20
CA ARG A 82 -9.34 6.96 18.48
C ARG A 82 -8.16 7.93 18.53
N ARG A 83 -8.39 9.25 18.49
CA ARG A 83 -7.34 10.26 18.65
C ARG A 83 -6.80 10.27 20.08
N GLU A 84 -7.67 10.34 21.08
CA GLU A 84 -7.32 10.38 22.49
C GLU A 84 -6.59 9.12 22.97
N SER A 85 -6.98 7.95 22.47
CA SER A 85 -6.31 6.68 22.79
C SER A 85 -4.99 6.45 22.06
N GLY A 86 -4.54 7.37 21.22
CA GLY A 86 -3.35 7.20 20.38
C GLY A 86 -3.46 6.07 19.35
N HIS A 87 -4.68 5.60 19.04
CA HIS A 87 -4.92 4.48 18.11
C HIS A 87 -4.30 4.74 16.75
N TYR A 88 -4.45 5.96 16.20
CA TYR A 88 -3.87 6.31 14.90
C TYR A 88 -2.34 6.31 14.90
N ILE A 89 -1.72 6.69 16.01
CA ILE A 89 -0.26 6.67 16.15
C ILE A 89 0.23 5.22 16.13
N ARG A 90 -0.39 4.35 16.94
CA ARG A 90 -0.04 2.92 16.98
C ARG A 90 -0.30 2.22 15.64
N GLN A 91 -1.41 2.55 14.98
CA GLN A 91 -1.74 2.00 13.65
C GLN A 91 -0.71 2.46 12.62
N ALA A 92 -0.35 3.73 12.60
CA ALA A 92 0.65 4.27 11.68
C ALA A 92 2.03 3.61 11.91
N GLU A 93 2.43 3.41 13.17
CA GLU A 93 3.70 2.76 13.49
C GLU A 93 3.69 1.27 13.13
N SER A 94 2.60 0.56 13.40
CA SER A 94 2.43 -0.83 12.98
C SER A 94 2.47 -0.98 11.45
N MET A 95 1.85 -0.06 10.72
CA MET A 95 1.92 -0.04 9.26
C MET A 95 3.33 0.27 8.77
N ARG A 96 4.04 1.23 9.37
CA ARG A 96 5.44 1.52 9.02
C ARG A 96 6.31 0.29 9.21
N LYS A 97 6.23 -0.36 10.37
CA LYS A 97 6.97 -1.59 10.66
C LYS A 97 6.65 -2.69 9.65
N HIS A 98 5.37 -2.89 9.35
CA HIS A 98 4.95 -3.86 8.33
C HIS A 98 5.55 -3.54 6.95
N TRP A 99 5.55 -2.28 6.52
CA TRP A 99 6.15 -1.87 5.26
C TRP A 99 7.68 -1.95 5.24
N GLU A 100 8.34 -1.76 6.39
CA GLU A 100 9.78 -1.97 6.52
C GLU A 100 10.16 -3.45 6.40
N GLU A 101 9.37 -4.33 7.02
CA GLU A 101 9.58 -5.78 6.98
C GLU A 101 9.11 -6.41 5.67
N ASN A 102 8.05 -5.87 5.06
CA ASN A 102 7.37 -6.40 3.88
C ASN A 102 7.01 -5.30 2.88
N PRO A 103 7.99 -4.56 2.35
CA PRO A 103 7.72 -3.37 1.53
C PRO A 103 6.95 -3.66 0.24
N TRP A 104 6.91 -4.94 -0.17
CA TRP A 104 6.40 -5.38 -1.46
C TRP A 104 5.12 -6.21 -1.37
N ASN A 105 4.50 -6.29 -0.21
CA ASN A 105 3.34 -7.16 0.00
C ASN A 105 2.01 -6.41 -0.21
N ASN A 106 1.15 -6.96 -1.11
CA ASN A 106 -0.30 -6.73 -1.18
C ASN A 106 -0.87 -5.51 -1.95
N ASN A 107 -0.19 -4.95 -2.94
CA ASN A 107 -0.91 -4.08 -3.87
C ASN A 107 -1.32 -4.87 -5.14
N PRO A 108 -2.62 -4.98 -5.47
CA PRO A 108 -3.09 -5.77 -6.62
C PRO A 108 -2.64 -5.21 -7.99
N LYS A 109 -2.08 -4.01 -8.02
CA LYS A 109 -1.51 -3.42 -9.24
C LYS A 109 -0.05 -3.80 -9.44
N TRP A 110 0.59 -4.37 -8.42
CA TRP A 110 1.96 -4.80 -8.49
C TRP A 110 2.03 -6.19 -9.10
N ARG A 111 2.94 -6.40 -10.00
CA ARG A 111 3.13 -7.67 -10.70
C ARG A 111 4.61 -8.03 -10.78
N ASN A 112 4.90 -9.29 -10.88
CA ASN A 112 6.25 -9.75 -11.14
C ASN A 112 6.65 -9.40 -12.58
N TYR A 113 7.90 -9.00 -12.74
CA TYR A 113 8.49 -8.84 -14.06
C TYR A 113 8.79 -10.22 -14.64
N LYS A 114 7.98 -10.65 -15.62
CA LYS A 114 8.08 -11.99 -16.23
C LYS A 114 8.21 -13.09 -15.17
N ASP A 115 9.13 -14.05 -15.38
CA ASP A 115 9.42 -15.16 -14.45
C ASP A 115 10.48 -14.78 -13.40
N THR A 116 10.40 -13.58 -12.85
CA THR A 116 11.31 -13.10 -11.81
C THR A 116 10.55 -12.77 -10.52
N ASP A 117 11.25 -12.69 -9.40
CA ASP A 117 10.70 -12.20 -8.13
C ASP A 117 10.71 -10.65 -8.03
N ILE A 118 11.07 -9.97 -9.12
CA ILE A 118 11.17 -8.51 -9.15
C ILE A 118 9.77 -7.94 -9.39
N ILE A 119 9.24 -7.26 -8.40
CA ILE A 119 7.94 -6.61 -8.46
C ILE A 119 8.08 -5.27 -9.20
N VAL A 120 7.19 -5.02 -10.16
CA VAL A 120 7.05 -3.73 -10.85
C VAL A 120 5.72 -3.09 -10.52
N GLN A 121 5.73 -1.76 -10.35
CA GLN A 121 4.57 -0.97 -9.97
C GLN A 121 4.05 -0.09 -11.12
N SER A 122 4.89 0.13 -12.12
CA SER A 122 4.57 1.02 -13.23
C SER A 122 5.07 0.48 -14.56
N LYS A 123 4.51 1.02 -15.65
CA LYS A 123 4.98 0.71 -17.01
C LYS A 123 6.38 1.23 -17.27
N LEU A 124 6.78 2.33 -16.61
CA LEU A 124 8.14 2.88 -16.74
C LEU A 124 9.18 1.94 -16.13
N GLU A 125 8.88 1.37 -14.95
CA GLU A 125 9.73 0.36 -14.35
C GLU A 125 9.84 -0.90 -15.22
N GLU A 126 8.74 -1.35 -15.79
CA GLU A 126 8.73 -2.48 -16.73
C GLU A 126 9.56 -2.19 -17.98
N ASN A 127 9.44 -1.01 -18.56
CA ASN A 127 10.23 -0.59 -19.72
C ASN A 127 11.73 -0.50 -19.40
N PHE A 128 12.07 -0.02 -18.21
CA PHE A 128 13.45 0.02 -17.73
C PHE A 128 14.05 -1.39 -17.66
N LEU A 129 13.35 -2.33 -17.02
CA LEU A 129 13.80 -3.73 -16.96
C LEU A 129 13.83 -4.39 -18.34
N SER A 130 12.87 -4.09 -19.23
CA SER A 130 12.88 -4.61 -20.61
C SER A 130 14.08 -4.14 -21.41
N LYS A 131 14.55 -2.91 -21.17
CA LYS A 131 15.79 -2.41 -21.78
C LYS A 131 17.00 -3.15 -21.25
N LEU A 132 17.10 -3.32 -19.93
CA LEU A 132 18.19 -4.11 -19.33
C LEU A 132 18.18 -5.56 -19.82
N GLU A 133 16.99 -6.16 -19.98
CA GLU A 133 16.87 -7.51 -20.52
C GLU A 133 17.37 -7.61 -21.96
N SER A 134 17.08 -6.61 -22.80
CA SER A 134 17.60 -6.55 -24.16
C SER A 134 19.14 -6.47 -24.20
N ASP A 135 19.73 -5.76 -23.24
CA ASP A 135 21.16 -5.51 -23.19
C ASP A 135 21.94 -6.68 -22.54
N TYR A 136 21.38 -7.32 -21.51
CA TYR A 136 22.09 -8.28 -20.65
C TYR A 136 21.40 -9.65 -20.51
N GLY A 137 20.14 -9.78 -20.91
CA GLY A 137 19.34 -10.99 -20.77
C GLY A 137 18.61 -11.12 -19.44
N LEU A 138 17.57 -11.97 -19.42
CA LEU A 138 16.69 -12.15 -18.25
C LEU A 138 17.41 -12.78 -17.05
N ASP A 139 18.30 -13.70 -17.28
CA ASP A 139 19.05 -14.38 -16.21
C ASP A 139 20.01 -13.45 -15.49
N TRP A 140 20.58 -12.49 -16.23
CA TRP A 140 21.38 -11.43 -15.63
C TRP A 140 20.51 -10.56 -14.71
N ILE A 141 19.29 -10.19 -15.14
CA ILE A 141 18.34 -9.43 -14.32
C ILE A 141 18.00 -10.19 -13.04
N LYS A 142 17.65 -11.48 -13.14
CA LYS A 142 17.32 -12.33 -11.97
C LYS A 142 18.44 -12.35 -10.93
N THR A 143 19.66 -12.36 -11.38
CA THR A 143 20.84 -12.44 -10.52
C THR A 143 21.21 -11.11 -9.90
N ASN A 144 21.15 -10.03 -10.66
CA ASN A 144 21.79 -8.76 -10.31
C ASN A 144 20.82 -7.69 -9.82
N ILE A 145 19.58 -7.67 -10.35
CA ILE A 145 18.62 -6.62 -9.98
C ILE A 145 17.76 -7.11 -8.81
N LYS A 146 17.61 -6.26 -7.81
CA LYS A 146 16.71 -6.48 -6.67
C LYS A 146 15.83 -5.24 -6.47
N ARG A 147 14.75 -5.41 -5.72
CA ARG A 147 14.00 -4.25 -5.24
C ARG A 147 14.85 -3.45 -4.27
N GLY A 148 14.72 -2.13 -4.37
CA GLY A 148 15.51 -1.24 -3.54
C GLY A 148 15.05 -1.24 -2.08
N PRO A 149 15.93 -0.86 -1.15
CA PRO A 149 15.61 -0.77 0.28
C PRO A 149 14.66 0.39 0.60
N CYS A 150 14.21 0.42 1.85
CA CYS A 150 13.37 1.48 2.40
C CYS A 150 14.22 2.52 3.13
N PHE A 151 13.83 3.78 3.03
CA PHE A 151 14.49 4.90 3.70
C PHE A 151 13.49 5.75 4.47
N ARG A 152 13.81 6.14 5.69
CA ARG A 152 13.06 7.16 6.43
C ARG A 152 13.61 8.53 6.07
N TYR A 153 12.76 9.45 5.66
CA TYR A 153 13.14 10.83 5.32
C TYR A 153 12.14 11.83 5.90
N VAL A 154 12.56 13.07 6.03
CA VAL A 154 11.67 14.16 6.47
C VAL A 154 11.11 14.85 5.23
N ASP A 155 9.79 14.88 5.11
CA ASP A 155 9.09 15.63 4.07
C ASP A 155 9.37 17.13 4.23
N PRO A 156 10.02 17.78 3.26
CA PRO A 156 10.44 19.18 3.39
C PRO A 156 9.27 20.15 3.51
N THR A 157 8.08 19.77 3.04
CA THR A 157 6.89 20.63 3.05
C THR A 157 6.07 20.49 4.34
N THR A 158 5.91 19.26 4.83
CA THR A 158 5.07 18.97 5.99
C THR A 158 5.86 18.78 7.28
N LYS A 159 7.19 18.70 7.19
CA LYS A 159 8.13 18.39 8.28
C LYS A 159 7.85 17.07 9.01
N LYS A 160 7.10 16.17 8.37
CA LYS A 160 6.77 14.85 8.91
C LYS A 160 7.74 13.79 8.39
N GLU A 161 8.09 12.84 9.26
CA GLU A 161 8.82 11.67 8.83
C GLU A 161 7.93 10.79 7.95
N ARG A 162 8.50 10.34 6.83
CA ARG A 162 7.86 9.45 5.87
C ARG A 162 8.78 8.29 5.51
N LEU A 163 8.18 7.20 5.07
CA LEU A 163 8.89 6.07 4.48
C LEU A 163 8.93 6.24 2.96
N TYR A 164 10.10 6.05 2.40
CA TYR A 164 10.34 5.97 0.96
C TYR A 164 10.85 4.57 0.62
N ILE A 165 10.29 3.96 -0.39
CA ILE A 165 10.68 2.66 -0.92
C ILE A 165 11.27 2.92 -2.30
N SER A 166 12.55 2.62 -2.48
CA SER A 166 13.24 2.84 -3.75
C SER A 166 12.89 1.75 -4.78
N ASP A 167 12.98 2.07 -6.06
CA ASP A 167 12.50 1.15 -7.11
C ASP A 167 13.42 -0.06 -7.26
N PHE A 168 14.65 0.10 -7.68
CA PHE A 168 15.57 -1.02 -7.89
C PHE A 168 16.95 -0.74 -7.30
N ILE A 169 17.67 -1.81 -6.98
CA ILE A 169 19.08 -1.77 -6.60
C ILE A 169 19.86 -2.77 -7.45
N PHE A 170 21.01 -2.33 -7.93
CA PHE A 170 22.04 -3.16 -8.52
C PHE A 170 23.40 -2.71 -7.96
N ASP A 171 24.16 -3.66 -7.44
CA ASP A 171 25.38 -3.38 -6.69
C ASP A 171 25.07 -2.39 -5.55
N ASN A 172 25.79 -1.31 -5.40
CA ASN A 172 25.51 -0.26 -4.41
C ASN A 172 24.78 0.95 -5.01
N THR A 173 24.06 0.76 -6.11
CA THR A 173 23.40 1.83 -6.87
C THR A 173 21.88 1.65 -6.87
N ILE A 174 21.19 2.66 -6.41
CA ILE A 174 19.72 2.74 -6.47
C ILE A 174 19.31 3.38 -7.80
N TYR A 175 18.42 2.72 -8.52
CA TYR A 175 17.77 3.23 -9.71
C TYR A 175 16.34 3.64 -9.36
N GLU A 176 16.07 4.93 -9.41
CA GLU A 176 14.74 5.50 -9.19
C GLU A 176 14.13 5.90 -10.52
N ILE A 177 13.00 5.26 -10.88
CA ILE A 177 12.34 5.42 -12.16
C ILE A 177 11.17 6.38 -12.04
N LYS A 178 11.21 7.49 -12.78
CA LYS A 178 10.17 8.53 -12.76
C LYS A 178 9.78 8.96 -14.16
N GLY A 179 8.51 9.32 -14.31
CA GLY A 179 8.06 10.15 -15.42
C GLY A 179 8.05 11.63 -15.00
N TYR A 180 8.05 12.54 -15.96
CA TYR A 180 7.99 13.99 -15.67
C TYR A 180 6.76 14.37 -14.84
N TYR A 181 5.62 13.69 -15.04
CA TYR A 181 4.44 13.94 -14.23
C TYR A 181 4.64 13.56 -12.75
N THR A 182 5.28 12.45 -12.47
CA THR A 182 5.54 11.98 -11.09
C THR A 182 6.75 12.65 -10.46
N TRP A 183 7.60 13.28 -11.28
CA TRP A 183 8.76 14.04 -10.81
C TRP A 183 8.34 15.43 -10.29
N ASP A 184 7.70 16.24 -11.14
CA ASP A 184 7.33 17.62 -10.81
C ASP A 184 6.08 18.13 -11.56
N LYS A 185 5.24 17.22 -12.07
CA LYS A 185 4.08 17.52 -12.92
C LYS A 185 4.44 18.42 -14.12
N HIS A 186 5.51 18.06 -14.83
CA HIS A 186 6.05 18.83 -15.95
C HIS A 186 6.45 20.25 -15.52
N GLY A 187 7.16 20.36 -14.39
CA GLY A 187 7.66 21.65 -13.87
C GLY A 187 6.63 22.48 -13.11
N LYS A 188 5.37 22.01 -12.96
CA LYS A 188 4.28 22.77 -12.35
C LYS A 188 4.15 22.60 -10.83
N ASP A 189 4.79 21.58 -10.24
CA ASP A 189 4.65 21.27 -8.82
C ASP A 189 6.02 21.29 -8.10
N LYS A 190 6.39 22.45 -7.62
CA LYS A 190 7.65 22.63 -6.88
C LYS A 190 7.72 21.80 -5.59
N ASN A 191 6.59 21.60 -4.90
CA ASN A 191 6.55 20.81 -3.67
C ASN A 191 6.79 19.32 -3.94
N LEU A 192 6.20 18.79 -5.02
CA LEU A 192 6.46 17.42 -5.46
C LEU A 192 7.93 17.23 -5.84
N LYS A 193 8.51 18.19 -6.55
CA LYS A 193 9.93 18.22 -6.88
C LYS A 193 10.79 18.16 -5.62
N LEU A 194 10.58 19.06 -4.66
CA LEU A 194 11.31 19.08 -3.39
C LEU A 194 11.19 17.77 -2.62
N LEU A 195 10.00 17.16 -2.62
CA LEU A 195 9.77 15.87 -1.99
C LEU A 195 10.62 14.76 -2.65
N ASN A 196 10.67 14.70 -3.97
CA ASN A 196 11.46 13.73 -4.69
C ASN A 196 12.97 13.93 -4.48
N ILE A 197 13.42 15.19 -4.44
CA ILE A 197 14.81 15.53 -4.07
C ILE A 197 15.16 14.98 -2.70
N ALA A 198 14.35 15.28 -1.68
CA ALA A 198 14.59 14.84 -0.31
C ALA A 198 14.69 13.31 -0.18
N LYS A 199 13.95 12.56 -0.99
CA LYS A 199 14.08 11.09 -1.06
C LYS A 199 15.44 10.67 -1.58
N LEU A 200 15.87 11.23 -2.73
CA LEU A 200 17.14 10.87 -3.37
C LEU A 200 18.33 11.31 -2.52
N ASP A 201 18.24 12.47 -1.89
CA ASP A 201 19.26 12.95 -0.97
C ASP A 201 19.41 12.00 0.23
N LYS A 202 18.29 11.49 0.75
CA LYS A 202 18.32 10.53 1.85
C LYS A 202 19.00 9.21 1.45
N VAL A 203 18.84 8.78 0.21
CA VAL A 203 19.55 7.62 -0.33
C VAL A 203 21.05 7.86 -0.35
N LEU A 204 21.51 9.03 -0.84
CA LEU A 204 22.92 9.41 -0.84
C LEU A 204 23.51 9.47 0.58
N GLU A 205 22.77 10.06 1.54
CA GLU A 205 23.17 10.10 2.96
C GLU A 205 23.33 8.70 3.56
N SER A 206 22.66 7.70 2.99
CA SER A 206 22.72 6.31 3.42
C SER A 206 23.82 5.50 2.70
N ASN A 207 24.77 6.18 2.07
CA ASN A 207 25.94 5.62 1.36
C ASN A 207 25.61 4.76 0.14
N TYR A 208 24.48 4.99 -0.51
CA TYR A 208 24.18 4.43 -1.82
C TYR A 208 24.45 5.45 -2.93
N ASN A 209 24.85 4.96 -4.08
CA ASN A 209 24.79 5.75 -5.31
C ASN A 209 23.33 5.83 -5.79
N VAL A 210 23.01 6.91 -6.53
CA VAL A 210 21.66 7.11 -7.06
C VAL A 210 21.71 7.49 -8.52
N ILE A 211 20.96 6.76 -9.33
CA ILE A 211 20.64 7.09 -10.71
C ILE A 211 19.14 7.37 -10.79
N LEU A 212 18.78 8.61 -11.10
CA LEU A 212 17.43 8.96 -11.48
C LEU A 212 17.21 8.62 -12.94
N VAL A 213 16.27 7.74 -13.24
CA VAL A 213 15.84 7.42 -14.61
C VAL A 213 14.59 8.22 -14.92
N LEU A 214 14.74 9.35 -15.62
CA LEU A 214 13.63 10.23 -15.94
C LEU A 214 13.21 10.00 -17.40
N GLU A 215 12.05 9.35 -17.59
CA GLU A 215 11.54 8.92 -18.90
C GLU A 215 12.57 8.19 -19.79
N GLY A 216 13.43 7.40 -19.16
CA GLY A 216 14.46 6.61 -19.83
C GLY A 216 15.84 7.26 -19.90
N GLU A 217 15.95 8.56 -19.61
CA GLU A 217 17.25 9.22 -19.45
C GLU A 217 17.83 8.92 -18.06
N GLN A 218 19.09 8.47 -18.01
CA GLN A 218 19.80 8.18 -16.77
C GLN A 218 20.58 9.41 -16.30
N ILE A 219 20.33 9.82 -15.07
CA ILE A 219 20.90 11.00 -14.45
C ILE A 219 21.61 10.58 -13.16
N TRP A 220 22.93 10.67 -13.11
CA TRP A 220 23.68 10.48 -11.87
C TRP A 220 23.36 11.61 -10.89
N TRP A 221 22.65 11.27 -9.79
CA TRP A 221 22.09 12.26 -8.88
C TRP A 221 23.18 13.10 -8.18
N LYS A 222 24.27 12.46 -7.75
CA LYS A 222 25.38 13.14 -7.09
C LYS A 222 26.04 14.22 -7.96
N GLU A 223 26.17 13.96 -9.26
CA GLU A 223 26.86 14.86 -10.19
C GLU A 223 25.97 16.00 -10.68
N LYS A 224 24.66 15.74 -10.82
CA LYS A 224 23.72 16.70 -11.42
C LYS A 224 22.85 17.43 -10.39
N ARG A 225 22.95 17.09 -9.11
CA ARG A 225 22.15 17.70 -8.04
C ARG A 225 22.27 19.23 -8.04
N GLU A 226 23.49 19.74 -8.14
CA GLU A 226 23.78 21.19 -8.16
C GLU A 226 23.29 21.86 -9.46
N ASN A 227 23.45 21.21 -10.58
CA ASN A 227 23.07 21.73 -11.90
C ASN A 227 21.57 21.62 -12.18
N PHE A 228 20.88 20.62 -11.60
CA PHE A 228 19.47 20.34 -11.86
C PHE A 228 18.54 21.40 -11.25
N PHE A 229 19.01 22.17 -10.27
CA PHE A 229 18.19 23.13 -9.52
C PHE A 229 18.59 24.58 -9.68
N GLY A 230 19.78 24.88 -10.18
CA GLY A 230 20.30 26.24 -10.22
C GLY A 230 20.37 26.94 -8.85
N LEU A 231 20.09 26.17 -7.76
CA LEU A 231 20.07 26.64 -6.39
C LEU A 231 21.31 26.13 -5.67
N LYS A 232 22.20 27.03 -5.34
CA LYS A 232 23.22 26.75 -4.32
C LYS A 232 22.50 26.37 -3.03
N HIS A 233 23.03 25.41 -2.30
CA HIS A 233 22.50 24.81 -1.06
C HIS A 233 22.11 25.82 0.06
N ILE A 234 22.37 27.11 -0.15
CA ILE A 234 22.24 28.17 0.85
C ILE A 234 20.79 28.68 0.99
N ASP A 235 19.92 28.48 -0.02
CA ASP A 235 18.58 29.09 -0.03
C ASP A 235 17.44 28.19 0.48
N LEU A 236 17.74 26.98 0.99
CA LEU A 236 16.73 26.05 1.51
C LEU A 236 16.59 26.05 3.03
N VAL A 237 17.33 26.91 3.74
CA VAL A 237 17.31 27.02 5.22
C VAL A 237 16.98 28.46 5.65
N GLN A 238 15.97 29.05 5.08
CA GLN A 238 15.29 30.23 5.67
C GLN A 238 13.80 29.96 5.84
#